data_0d4667b2f791b8340f9dd7988ce348ce
#
_entry.id   0d4667b2f791b8340f9dd7988ce348ce
#
_cell.length_a   1.000
_cell.length_b   1.000
_cell.length_c   1.000
_cell.angle_alpha   90.00
_cell.angle_beta   90.00
_cell.angle_gamma   90.00
#
_symmetry.space_group_name_H-M   'P 1'
#
loop_
_entity.id
_entity.type
_entity.pdbx_description
1 polymer ?
#
loop_
_entity_poly.entity_id
_entity_poly.type
_entity_poly.pdbx_seq_one_letter_code
_entity_poly.pdbx_strand_id
1 'polypeptide(L)'
;MRTLSFVASLIALAAPAFAQADRCAGARDLHLINGHIVTMDRRSSIASEVTIQDGRITAVGPSNAKVDPCTKVINLRGRTAVPGLIDNHNHIVLLGIRPGHDTRLETAASVADVQAMLKARAKTVPAGEFITAMGGWNTVQFAEKRMPTLAELDTATPDHPVLLFQAFTGPAATNSAGKKFFASKGVAVSDTGAIAANAPSLAALNALRAVQTFADRKRGTMDAQAYSVSLGVTTNVDMGAFHPPGAADLHEAFTFDGLATANPFSMYDAFLALHREGKMTTRLRIFFLSMDTRPDVPLLNERLRNTLEGLGDDTLRLSGIGEFATQWPLFGQVTAPANYTTALKLVAQHGWPFQQHSLSLAEDKLTASTFEAVNATTPIANLRWSVAHVPHIDQETVNRFKAVGAGIAVHPFEYLAGGPNAGPPLRMILDSGIHAGAGSDAAQISTLNPWPMIYYMVTGKNSSGALINDKQQVSRLEALRLYTADNGWFFREEDKLGSIEMGKLGDVVVLSDDYFDPKKVSDEAIKKLTSLLTVVDGRVVYDQMR
;
A
#
# COMPACT_ATOMS: atom_id res chain seq x y z
N MET A 1 -65.65 -68.01 -9.31
CA MET A 1 -64.18 -67.91 -9.17
C MET A 1 -63.77 -66.63 -9.91
N ARG A 2 -63.51 -65.54 -9.16
CA ARG A 2 -63.00 -64.29 -9.68
C ARG A 2 -61.60 -64.08 -9.12
N THR A 3 -60.61 -64.13 -9.96
CA THR A 3 -59.19 -63.90 -9.67
C THR A 3 -58.95 -62.41 -9.55
N LEU A 4 -58.51 -61.94 -8.37
CA LEU A 4 -58.01 -60.60 -8.17
C LEU A 4 -56.49 -60.57 -8.52
N SER A 5 -56.12 -59.75 -9.51
CA SER A 5 -54.72 -59.45 -9.80
C SER A 5 -54.29 -58.24 -8.95
N PHE A 6 -53.32 -58.44 -8.09
CA PHE A 6 -52.61 -57.33 -7.35
C PHE A 6 -51.53 -56.77 -8.25
N VAL A 7 -51.66 -55.47 -8.58
CA VAL A 7 -50.60 -54.69 -9.22
C VAL A 7 -49.79 -54.02 -8.09
N ALA A 8 -48.56 -54.45 -7.90
CA ALA A 8 -47.63 -53.81 -6.99
C ALA A 8 -46.92 -52.64 -7.68
N SER A 9 -47.29 -51.40 -7.32
CA SER A 9 -46.58 -50.21 -7.77
C SER A 9 -45.29 -50.05 -6.96
N LEU A 10 -44.14 -50.21 -7.62
CA LEU A 10 -42.84 -49.82 -7.04
C LEU A 10 -42.73 -48.27 -7.06
N ILE A 11 -42.79 -47.65 -5.93
CA ILE A 11 -42.42 -46.25 -5.74
C ILE A 11 -40.90 -46.22 -5.59
N ALA A 12 -40.20 -45.79 -6.66
CA ALA A 12 -38.78 -45.49 -6.56
C ALA A 12 -38.60 -44.17 -5.78
N LEU A 13 -38.16 -44.30 -4.52
CA LEU A 13 -37.68 -43.20 -3.71
C LEU A 13 -36.40 -42.66 -4.36
N ALA A 14 -36.49 -41.56 -5.09
CA ALA A 14 -35.32 -40.77 -5.51
C ALA A 14 -34.67 -40.23 -4.23
N ALA A 15 -33.52 -40.77 -3.83
CA ALA A 15 -32.70 -40.17 -2.80
C ALA A 15 -32.28 -38.77 -3.26
N PRO A 16 -32.37 -37.73 -2.39
CA PRO A 16 -31.86 -36.40 -2.76
C PRO A 16 -30.36 -36.54 -3.02
N ALA A 17 -29.92 -36.19 -4.20
CA ALA A 17 -28.51 -35.99 -4.50
C ALA A 17 -28.03 -34.86 -3.58
N PHE A 18 -27.45 -35.18 -2.45
CA PHE A 18 -26.62 -34.25 -1.71
C PHE A 18 -25.53 -33.82 -2.69
N ALA A 19 -25.54 -32.55 -3.10
CA ALA A 19 -24.43 -31.97 -3.81
C ALA A 19 -23.17 -32.27 -3.00
N GLN A 20 -22.28 -33.07 -3.55
CA GLN A 20 -21.01 -33.41 -2.93
C GLN A 20 -20.28 -32.07 -2.78
N ALA A 21 -20.17 -31.56 -1.57
CA ALA A 21 -19.44 -30.33 -1.30
C ALA A 21 -18.08 -30.45 -1.99
N ASP A 22 -17.69 -29.43 -2.75
CA ASP A 22 -16.40 -29.43 -3.45
C ASP A 22 -15.30 -29.70 -2.43
N ARG A 23 -14.73 -30.90 -2.48
CA ARG A 23 -13.70 -31.37 -1.54
C ARG A 23 -12.50 -30.44 -1.46
N CYS A 24 -12.30 -29.61 -2.48
CA CYS A 24 -11.19 -28.67 -2.59
C CYS A 24 -11.59 -27.22 -2.33
N ALA A 25 -12.85 -26.98 -1.91
CA ALA A 25 -13.29 -25.62 -1.60
C ALA A 25 -12.43 -25.02 -0.48
N GLY A 26 -11.80 -23.88 -0.76
CA GLY A 26 -10.93 -23.18 0.20
C GLY A 26 -9.49 -23.71 0.29
N ALA A 27 -9.10 -24.71 -0.52
CA ALA A 27 -7.71 -25.17 -0.58
C ALA A 27 -6.76 -24.01 -0.92
N ARG A 28 -5.62 -23.98 -0.21
CA ARG A 28 -4.55 -22.99 -0.38
C ARG A 28 -3.27 -23.66 -0.89
N ASP A 29 -3.45 -24.66 -1.75
CA ASP A 29 -2.39 -25.54 -2.23
C ASP A 29 -2.11 -25.24 -3.69
N LEU A 30 -0.87 -24.84 -3.99
CA LEU A 30 -0.41 -24.50 -5.33
C LEU A 30 0.90 -25.20 -5.64
N HIS A 31 1.07 -25.60 -6.91
CA HIS A 31 2.35 -25.99 -7.45
C HIS A 31 2.64 -25.14 -8.69
N LEU A 32 3.55 -24.18 -8.53
CA LEU A 32 4.02 -23.31 -9.61
C LEU A 32 5.19 -24.00 -10.30
N ILE A 33 5.09 -24.24 -11.61
CA ILE A 33 6.08 -24.99 -12.40
C ILE A 33 6.58 -24.22 -13.61
N ASN A 34 7.73 -24.60 -14.12
CA ASN A 34 8.34 -24.03 -15.33
C ASN A 34 8.51 -22.50 -15.24
N GLY A 35 8.98 -21.98 -14.10
CA GLY A 35 9.23 -20.57 -13.87
C GLY A 35 10.70 -20.21 -13.89
N HIS A 36 10.99 -18.91 -14.01
CA HIS A 36 12.23 -18.28 -13.62
C HIS A 36 11.99 -17.58 -12.27
N ILE A 37 12.08 -18.35 -11.18
CA ILE A 37 11.66 -17.91 -9.85
C ILE A 37 12.87 -17.40 -9.08
N VAL A 38 12.98 -16.07 -8.93
CA VAL A 38 14.04 -15.43 -8.14
C VAL A 38 13.58 -15.36 -6.70
N THR A 39 14.20 -16.17 -5.84
CA THR A 39 13.69 -16.44 -4.49
C THR A 39 13.86 -15.30 -3.50
N MET A 40 14.74 -14.35 -3.78
CA MET A 40 15.17 -13.29 -2.86
C MET A 40 15.68 -13.79 -1.49
N ASP A 41 16.10 -15.06 -1.41
CA ASP A 41 16.87 -15.54 -0.28
C ASP A 41 18.22 -14.79 -0.19
N ARG A 42 19.06 -15.11 0.79
CA ARG A 42 20.37 -14.44 0.95
C ARG A 42 21.26 -14.52 -0.28
N ARG A 43 21.08 -15.52 -1.15
CA ARG A 43 21.86 -15.75 -2.36
C ARG A 43 21.14 -15.28 -3.63
N SER A 44 19.88 -14.85 -3.49
CA SER A 44 18.97 -14.58 -4.62
C SER A 44 18.95 -15.76 -5.60
N SER A 45 18.75 -16.96 -5.04
CA SER A 45 18.75 -18.22 -5.78
C SER A 45 17.62 -18.24 -6.82
N ILE A 46 17.82 -19.03 -7.89
CA ILE A 46 16.80 -19.20 -8.93
C ILE A 46 16.25 -20.62 -8.85
N ALA A 47 14.94 -20.75 -8.80
CA ALA A 47 14.22 -22.01 -8.84
C ALA A 47 13.32 -22.10 -10.08
N SER A 48 12.98 -23.32 -10.50
CA SER A 48 12.02 -23.58 -11.58
C SER A 48 10.61 -23.86 -11.08
N GLU A 49 10.50 -24.24 -9.82
CA GLU A 49 9.25 -24.70 -9.20
C GLU A 49 9.16 -24.26 -7.75
N VAL A 50 7.91 -24.04 -7.28
CA VAL A 50 7.58 -23.80 -5.88
C VAL A 50 6.30 -24.53 -5.53
N THR A 51 6.29 -25.26 -4.42
CA THR A 51 5.11 -25.91 -3.86
C THR A 51 4.65 -25.15 -2.62
N ILE A 52 3.36 -24.84 -2.58
CA ILE A 52 2.69 -24.20 -1.45
C ILE A 52 1.61 -25.17 -0.96
N GLN A 53 1.57 -25.42 0.35
CA GLN A 53 0.53 -26.22 1.01
C GLN A 53 0.01 -25.47 2.22
N ASP A 54 -1.30 -25.42 2.35
CA ASP A 54 -1.99 -24.65 3.40
C ASP A 54 -1.44 -23.21 3.56
N GLY A 55 -1.20 -22.56 2.41
CA GLY A 55 -0.70 -21.18 2.36
C GLY A 55 0.77 -21.00 2.71
N ARG A 56 1.56 -22.09 2.91
CA ARG A 56 2.99 -22.03 3.21
C ARG A 56 3.84 -22.71 2.15
N ILE A 57 5.01 -22.16 1.90
CA ILE A 57 6.00 -22.75 0.99
C ILE A 57 6.56 -24.01 1.62
N THR A 58 6.35 -25.17 0.98
CA THR A 58 6.81 -26.48 1.45
C THR A 58 7.95 -27.04 0.63
N ALA A 59 8.14 -26.56 -0.61
CA ALA A 59 9.31 -26.90 -1.41
C ALA A 59 9.70 -25.76 -2.36
N VAL A 60 11.01 -25.61 -2.60
CA VAL A 60 11.59 -24.68 -3.57
C VAL A 60 12.51 -25.48 -4.49
N GLY A 61 12.25 -25.45 -5.80
CA GLY A 61 12.85 -26.34 -6.79
C GLY A 61 12.07 -27.64 -7.00
N PRO A 62 12.55 -28.53 -7.89
CA PRO A 62 11.87 -29.79 -8.19
C PRO A 62 11.66 -30.63 -6.92
N SER A 63 10.44 -31.08 -6.72
CA SER A 63 10.06 -31.89 -5.55
C SER A 63 9.35 -33.16 -5.98
N ASN A 64 9.76 -34.30 -5.42
CA ASN A 64 9.08 -35.59 -5.57
C ASN A 64 7.95 -35.79 -4.54
N ALA A 65 7.59 -34.75 -3.78
CA ALA A 65 6.50 -34.82 -2.82
C ALA A 65 5.17 -35.13 -3.54
N LYS A 66 4.37 -36.03 -2.97
CA LYS A 66 3.02 -36.26 -3.45
C LYS A 66 2.24 -34.96 -3.36
N VAL A 67 1.77 -34.48 -4.49
CA VAL A 67 0.91 -33.31 -4.57
C VAL A 67 -0.49 -33.74 -4.08
N ASP A 68 -1.08 -32.99 -3.15
CA ASP A 68 -2.45 -33.20 -2.69
C ASP A 68 -3.42 -33.12 -3.88
N PRO A 69 -4.47 -33.95 -3.96
CA PRO A 69 -5.45 -33.91 -5.05
C PRO A 69 -6.11 -32.54 -5.24
N CYS A 70 -6.10 -31.68 -4.22
CA CYS A 70 -6.63 -30.33 -4.28
C CYS A 70 -5.60 -29.28 -4.72
N THR A 71 -4.34 -29.67 -4.92
CA THR A 71 -3.28 -28.74 -5.35
C THR A 71 -3.51 -28.28 -6.79
N LYS A 72 -3.65 -26.98 -7.00
CA LYS A 72 -3.74 -26.36 -8.31
C LYS A 72 -2.34 -26.24 -8.91
N VAL A 73 -2.10 -26.85 -10.07
CA VAL A 73 -0.85 -26.72 -10.81
C VAL A 73 -0.95 -25.54 -11.77
N ILE A 74 0.02 -24.61 -11.69
CA ILE A 74 0.11 -23.43 -12.57
C ILE A 74 1.45 -23.44 -13.29
N ASN A 75 1.40 -23.54 -14.62
CA ASN A 75 2.59 -23.47 -15.46
C ASN A 75 2.96 -22.00 -15.74
N LEU A 76 4.09 -21.55 -15.27
CA LEU A 76 4.58 -20.18 -15.44
C LEU A 76 5.13 -19.90 -16.86
N ARG A 77 5.35 -20.93 -17.68
CA ARG A 77 5.80 -20.83 -19.09
C ARG A 77 7.09 -20.02 -19.24
N GLY A 78 8.05 -20.20 -18.33
CA GLY A 78 9.34 -19.51 -18.33
C GLY A 78 9.28 -18.06 -17.81
N ARG A 79 8.13 -17.59 -17.31
CA ARG A 79 7.98 -16.22 -16.78
C ARG A 79 8.75 -16.03 -15.50
N THR A 80 9.17 -14.79 -15.26
CA THR A 80 9.85 -14.38 -14.04
C THR A 80 8.84 -14.26 -12.89
N ALA A 81 9.13 -14.93 -11.79
CA ALA A 81 8.40 -14.81 -10.54
C ALA A 81 9.32 -14.37 -9.40
N VAL A 82 8.75 -13.64 -8.45
CA VAL A 82 9.42 -13.08 -7.28
C VAL A 82 8.53 -13.26 -6.05
N PRO A 83 9.03 -13.08 -4.81
CA PRO A 83 8.18 -12.99 -3.63
C PRO A 83 7.16 -11.87 -3.79
N GLY A 84 6.04 -11.98 -3.09
CA GLY A 84 5.10 -10.87 -2.95
C GLY A 84 5.79 -9.61 -2.50
N LEU A 85 5.51 -8.49 -3.19
CA LEU A 85 6.07 -7.19 -2.82
C LEU A 85 5.46 -6.73 -1.50
N ILE A 86 6.29 -6.13 -0.66
CA ILE A 86 5.92 -5.56 0.63
C ILE A 86 6.16 -4.07 0.55
N ASP A 87 5.13 -3.29 0.75
CA ASP A 87 5.24 -1.84 0.92
C ASP A 87 5.32 -1.55 2.42
N ASN A 88 6.49 -1.13 2.92
CA ASN A 88 6.75 -1.00 4.36
C ASN A 88 6.23 0.31 4.96
N HIS A 89 5.59 1.14 4.14
CA HIS A 89 4.99 2.40 4.58
C HIS A 89 4.05 2.94 3.50
N ASN A 90 2.78 2.87 3.75
CA ASN A 90 1.77 3.53 2.94
C ASN A 90 0.55 3.91 3.80
N HIS A 91 -0.46 4.48 3.17
CA HIS A 91 -1.74 4.84 3.77
C HIS A 91 -2.88 4.23 2.95
N ILE A 92 -2.81 2.91 2.71
CA ILE A 92 -3.82 2.23 1.90
C ILE A 92 -5.23 2.37 2.47
N VAL A 93 -5.35 2.53 3.80
CA VAL A 93 -6.63 2.82 4.44
C VAL A 93 -7.26 4.09 3.88
N LEU A 94 -6.47 5.15 3.69
CA LEU A 94 -6.94 6.40 3.11
C LEU A 94 -7.38 6.23 1.65
N LEU A 95 -6.68 5.43 0.88
CA LEU A 95 -7.08 5.11 -0.49
C LEU A 95 -8.43 4.41 -0.52
N GLY A 96 -8.62 3.42 0.37
CA GLY A 96 -9.86 2.64 0.46
C GLY A 96 -11.08 3.44 0.86
N ILE A 97 -10.94 4.43 1.74
CA ILE A 97 -12.06 5.24 2.23
C ILE A 97 -12.30 6.53 1.43
N ARG A 98 -11.60 6.75 0.32
CA ARG A 98 -11.87 7.90 -0.57
C ARG A 98 -13.24 7.79 -1.22
N PRO A 99 -13.98 8.90 -1.33
CA PRO A 99 -15.28 8.88 -2.00
C PRO A 99 -15.15 8.71 -3.51
N GLY A 100 -16.19 8.16 -4.13
CA GLY A 100 -16.26 7.89 -5.55
C GLY A 100 -15.57 6.57 -5.97
N HIS A 101 -15.44 6.37 -7.27
CA HIS A 101 -14.75 5.24 -7.88
C HIS A 101 -13.34 5.66 -8.28
N ASP A 102 -12.35 5.20 -7.53
CA ASP A 102 -10.96 5.60 -7.75
C ASP A 102 -10.44 5.13 -9.12
N THR A 103 -9.69 6.02 -9.76
CA THR A 103 -8.93 5.78 -10.99
C THR A 103 -7.51 6.27 -10.77
N ARG A 104 -6.54 5.35 -10.78
CA ARG A 104 -5.14 5.72 -10.55
C ARG A 104 -4.54 6.34 -11.81
N LEU A 105 -3.98 7.56 -11.67
CA LEU A 105 -3.32 8.29 -12.76
C LEU A 105 -1.79 8.24 -12.69
N GLU A 106 -1.24 7.34 -11.91
CA GLU A 106 0.17 7.24 -11.56
C GLU A 106 1.09 7.03 -12.77
N THR A 107 0.56 6.45 -13.84
CA THR A 107 1.30 6.18 -15.09
C THR A 107 0.87 7.05 -16.27
N ALA A 108 -0.05 7.99 -16.06
CA ALA A 108 -0.47 8.92 -17.11
C ALA A 108 0.67 9.89 -17.44
N ALA A 109 1.04 10.01 -18.71
CA ALA A 109 2.08 10.92 -19.21
C ALA A 109 1.51 12.12 -19.97
N SER A 110 0.20 12.19 -20.17
CA SER A 110 -0.50 13.23 -20.91
C SER A 110 -1.95 13.38 -20.47
N VAL A 111 -2.60 14.49 -20.82
CA VAL A 111 -4.05 14.65 -20.67
C VAL A 111 -4.82 13.60 -21.48
N ALA A 112 -4.31 13.19 -22.64
CA ALA A 112 -4.91 12.12 -23.43
C ALA A 112 -4.89 10.78 -22.69
N ASP A 113 -3.82 10.46 -21.95
CA ASP A 113 -3.78 9.25 -21.12
C ASP A 113 -4.81 9.32 -19.99
N VAL A 114 -4.93 10.49 -19.34
CA VAL A 114 -5.96 10.72 -18.31
C VAL A 114 -7.36 10.44 -18.86
N GLN A 115 -7.68 10.99 -20.06
CA GLN A 115 -8.96 10.74 -20.72
C GLN A 115 -9.18 9.26 -21.03
N ALA A 116 -8.15 8.57 -21.52
CA ALA A 116 -8.24 7.13 -21.82
C ALA A 116 -8.49 6.29 -20.56
N MET A 117 -7.80 6.60 -19.46
CA MET A 117 -7.97 5.92 -18.16
C MET A 117 -9.37 6.16 -17.59
N LEU A 118 -9.85 7.40 -17.60
CA LEU A 118 -11.20 7.73 -17.14
C LEU A 118 -12.27 7.03 -17.98
N LYS A 119 -12.12 7.03 -19.32
CA LYS A 119 -13.01 6.33 -20.25
C LYS A 119 -13.02 4.80 -20.02
N ALA A 120 -11.87 4.22 -19.70
CA ALA A 120 -11.78 2.81 -19.33
C ALA A 120 -12.51 2.52 -18.01
N ARG A 121 -12.33 3.37 -17.00
CA ARG A 121 -13.00 3.24 -15.69
C ARG A 121 -14.51 3.40 -15.80
N ALA A 122 -14.98 4.34 -16.60
CA ALA A 122 -16.42 4.57 -16.84
C ALA A 122 -17.19 3.32 -17.27
N LYS A 123 -16.54 2.37 -17.95
CA LYS A 123 -17.18 1.11 -18.37
C LYS A 123 -17.55 0.19 -17.20
N THR A 124 -16.97 0.39 -16.03
CA THR A 124 -17.13 -0.47 -14.85
C THR A 124 -17.82 0.24 -13.68
N VAL A 125 -18.17 1.52 -13.86
CA VAL A 125 -18.84 2.35 -12.86
C VAL A 125 -20.31 2.52 -13.25
N PRO A 126 -21.26 2.40 -12.32
CA PRO A 126 -22.67 2.70 -12.60
C PRO A 126 -22.85 4.13 -13.07
N ALA A 127 -23.69 4.36 -14.09
CA ALA A 127 -23.95 5.68 -14.65
C ALA A 127 -24.41 6.67 -13.56
N GLY A 128 -23.89 7.89 -13.61
CA GLY A 128 -24.17 8.94 -12.63
C GLY A 128 -23.35 8.89 -11.34
N GLU A 129 -22.59 7.84 -11.07
CA GLU A 129 -21.68 7.79 -9.94
C GLU A 129 -20.34 8.49 -10.25
N PHE A 130 -19.72 9.07 -9.21
CA PHE A 130 -18.47 9.79 -9.35
C PHE A 130 -17.29 8.88 -9.69
N ILE A 131 -16.53 9.26 -10.72
CA ILE A 131 -15.18 8.75 -10.98
C ILE A 131 -14.19 9.73 -10.39
N THR A 132 -13.26 9.26 -9.57
CA THR A 132 -12.31 10.12 -8.86
C THR A 132 -10.87 9.67 -9.09
N ALA A 133 -9.94 10.62 -9.04
CA ALA A 133 -8.51 10.36 -8.96
C ALA A 133 -7.91 11.33 -7.95
N MET A 134 -7.66 10.83 -6.75
CA MET A 134 -7.25 11.67 -5.63
C MET A 134 -5.85 11.29 -5.15
N GLY A 135 -4.89 12.22 -5.27
CA GLY A 135 -3.49 12.00 -4.88
C GLY A 135 -2.77 10.89 -5.66
N GLY A 136 -1.47 10.76 -5.44
CA GLY A 136 -0.62 9.78 -6.10
C GLY A 136 -0.22 10.15 -7.53
N TRP A 137 -0.49 11.36 -7.97
CA TRP A 137 -0.14 11.92 -9.27
C TRP A 137 0.08 13.42 -9.20
N ASN A 138 0.78 13.97 -10.20
CA ASN A 138 1.06 15.40 -10.30
C ASN A 138 1.04 15.83 -11.76
N THR A 139 0.56 17.07 -12.03
CA THR A 139 0.50 17.62 -13.40
C THR A 139 1.87 17.76 -14.07
N VAL A 140 2.98 17.79 -13.32
CA VAL A 140 4.33 17.82 -13.90
C VAL A 140 4.70 16.56 -14.69
N GLN A 141 4.00 15.44 -14.45
CA GLN A 141 4.18 14.19 -15.21
C GLN A 141 3.53 14.23 -16.60
N PHE A 142 2.57 15.15 -16.82
CA PHE A 142 1.85 15.29 -18.10
C PHE A 142 2.66 16.14 -19.08
N ALA A 143 2.62 15.80 -20.35
CA ALA A 143 3.27 16.58 -21.41
C ALA A 143 2.77 18.04 -21.43
N GLU A 144 1.48 18.25 -21.14
CA GLU A 144 0.83 19.56 -21.10
C GLU A 144 1.10 20.34 -19.81
N LYS A 145 1.61 19.69 -18.75
CA LYS A 145 1.93 20.26 -17.41
C LYS A 145 0.78 21.08 -16.80
N ARG A 146 -0.45 20.62 -17.03
CA ARG A 146 -1.67 21.27 -16.52
C ARG A 146 -2.75 20.24 -16.19
N MET A 147 -3.75 20.67 -15.43
CA MET A 147 -4.98 19.91 -15.24
C MET A 147 -5.75 19.76 -16.57
N PRO A 148 -6.47 18.65 -16.77
CA PRO A 148 -7.49 18.55 -17.80
C PRO A 148 -8.58 19.61 -17.61
N THR A 149 -9.08 20.16 -18.72
CA THR A 149 -10.20 21.09 -18.73
C THR A 149 -11.55 20.39 -18.60
N LEU A 150 -12.60 21.13 -18.25
CA LEU A 150 -13.97 20.64 -18.20
C LEU A 150 -14.38 19.92 -19.50
N ALA A 151 -14.10 20.52 -20.66
CA ALA A 151 -14.45 19.95 -21.97
C ALA A 151 -13.69 18.64 -22.27
N GLU A 152 -12.41 18.55 -21.88
CA GLU A 152 -11.61 17.32 -22.01
C GLU A 152 -12.19 16.21 -21.13
N LEU A 153 -12.62 16.53 -19.91
CA LEU A 153 -13.24 15.57 -18.98
C LEU A 153 -14.65 15.17 -19.44
N ASP A 154 -15.46 16.09 -19.98
CA ASP A 154 -16.78 15.77 -20.56
C ASP A 154 -16.65 14.79 -21.74
N THR A 155 -15.62 14.96 -22.59
CA THR A 155 -15.35 14.05 -23.71
C THR A 155 -14.98 12.64 -23.24
N ALA A 156 -14.29 12.52 -22.10
CA ALA A 156 -13.88 11.23 -21.57
C ALA A 156 -15.02 10.49 -20.85
N THR A 157 -15.86 11.23 -20.11
CA THR A 157 -16.87 10.67 -19.19
C THR A 157 -18.17 11.47 -19.22
N PRO A 158 -18.94 11.45 -20.33
CA PRO A 158 -20.15 12.26 -20.46
C PRO A 158 -21.25 11.88 -19.43
N ASP A 159 -21.28 10.62 -19.02
CA ASP A 159 -22.36 10.06 -18.17
C ASP A 159 -21.98 9.98 -16.67
N HIS A 160 -20.75 10.41 -16.31
CA HIS A 160 -20.24 10.33 -14.94
C HIS A 160 -19.70 11.67 -14.47
N PRO A 161 -20.04 12.14 -13.27
CA PRO A 161 -19.32 13.24 -12.65
C PRO A 161 -17.89 12.81 -12.29
N VAL A 162 -16.94 13.74 -12.42
CA VAL A 162 -15.50 13.49 -12.18
C VAL A 162 -14.97 14.44 -11.12
N LEU A 163 -14.05 13.97 -10.28
CA LEU A 163 -13.18 14.81 -9.47
C LEU A 163 -11.74 14.31 -9.57
N LEU A 164 -10.87 15.12 -10.17
CA LEU A 164 -9.41 14.93 -10.11
C LEU A 164 -8.86 15.87 -9.04
N PHE A 165 -8.18 15.30 -8.04
CA PHE A 165 -7.71 16.03 -6.85
C PHE A 165 -6.23 15.75 -6.65
N GLN A 166 -5.38 16.77 -6.76
CA GLN A 166 -3.93 16.64 -6.66
C GLN A 166 -3.46 16.80 -5.20
N ALA A 167 -2.55 15.92 -4.75
CA ALA A 167 -1.87 15.98 -3.46
C ALA A 167 -2.83 16.08 -2.24
N PHE A 168 -2.44 16.79 -1.17
CA PHE A 168 -3.19 16.87 0.09
C PHE A 168 -4.42 17.77 0.02
N THR A 169 -4.29 18.92 -0.64
CA THR A 169 -5.25 20.04 -0.60
C THR A 169 -5.65 20.55 -1.97
N GLY A 170 -5.40 19.80 -3.02
CA GLY A 170 -5.65 20.19 -4.42
C GLY A 170 -4.46 20.92 -5.05
N PRO A 171 -4.63 21.59 -6.20
CA PRO A 171 -5.91 21.92 -6.84
C PRO A 171 -6.70 20.71 -7.35
N ALA A 172 -7.95 20.96 -7.77
CA ALA A 172 -8.78 19.93 -8.35
C ALA A 172 -9.40 20.37 -9.69
N ALA A 173 -9.90 19.39 -10.46
CA ALA A 173 -10.64 19.63 -11.69
C ALA A 173 -11.87 18.72 -11.76
N THR A 174 -12.92 19.21 -12.44
CA THR A 174 -14.17 18.50 -12.61
C THR A 174 -14.79 18.74 -13.98
N ASN A 175 -15.67 17.84 -14.41
CA ASN A 175 -16.45 17.98 -15.64
C ASN A 175 -17.80 18.70 -15.39
N SER A 176 -18.62 18.85 -16.43
CA SER A 176 -19.92 19.52 -16.36
C SER A 176 -20.88 18.91 -15.36
N ALA A 177 -20.92 17.56 -15.28
CA ALA A 177 -21.77 16.84 -14.32
C ALA A 177 -21.31 17.10 -12.88
N GLY A 178 -19.99 17.02 -12.63
CA GLY A 178 -19.43 17.32 -11.31
C GLY A 178 -19.58 18.81 -10.94
N LYS A 179 -19.38 19.74 -11.89
CA LYS A 179 -19.62 21.18 -11.67
C LYS A 179 -21.05 21.44 -11.17
N LYS A 180 -22.04 20.79 -11.78
CA LYS A 180 -23.44 20.89 -11.34
C LYS A 180 -23.63 20.38 -9.90
N PHE A 181 -23.04 19.24 -9.56
CA PHE A 181 -23.09 18.70 -8.19
C PHE A 181 -22.42 19.65 -7.19
N PHE A 182 -21.19 20.10 -7.46
CA PHE A 182 -20.44 20.97 -6.56
C PHE A 182 -21.12 22.33 -6.36
N ALA A 183 -21.70 22.92 -7.42
CA ALA A 183 -22.48 24.14 -7.31
C ALA A 183 -23.68 23.97 -6.35
N SER A 184 -24.37 22.82 -6.37
CA SER A 184 -25.47 22.52 -5.44
C SER A 184 -25.04 22.40 -3.97
N LYS A 185 -23.72 22.23 -3.75
CA LYS A 185 -23.09 22.16 -2.42
C LYS A 185 -22.35 23.44 -2.02
N GLY A 186 -22.49 24.53 -2.83
CA GLY A 186 -21.83 25.81 -2.58
C GLY A 186 -20.33 25.83 -2.86
N VAL A 187 -19.81 24.84 -3.58
CA VAL A 187 -18.39 24.80 -3.97
C VAL A 187 -18.18 25.61 -5.25
N ALA A 188 -17.22 26.52 -5.21
CA ALA A 188 -16.85 27.35 -6.38
C ALA A 188 -16.07 26.52 -7.40
N VAL A 189 -16.58 26.46 -8.64
CA VAL A 189 -15.96 25.82 -9.79
C VAL A 189 -15.88 26.83 -10.93
N SER A 190 -14.72 27.00 -11.51
CA SER A 190 -14.51 27.90 -12.66
C SER A 190 -15.26 27.43 -13.92
N ASP A 191 -15.32 28.26 -14.95
CA ASP A 191 -15.90 27.88 -16.25
C ASP A 191 -15.10 26.78 -16.95
N THR A 192 -13.81 26.69 -16.67
CA THR A 192 -12.93 25.64 -17.19
C THR A 192 -12.95 24.34 -16.37
N GLY A 193 -13.77 24.26 -15.31
CA GLY A 193 -13.84 23.09 -14.43
C GLY A 193 -12.79 23.06 -13.31
N ALA A 194 -11.96 24.10 -13.19
CA ALA A 194 -10.94 24.15 -12.15
C ALA A 194 -11.54 24.51 -10.78
N ILE A 195 -11.03 23.86 -9.74
CA ILE A 195 -11.31 24.12 -8.33
C ILE A 195 -9.97 24.50 -7.67
N ALA A 196 -9.91 25.70 -7.08
CA ALA A 196 -8.68 26.18 -6.46
C ALA A 196 -8.23 25.28 -5.29
N ALA A 197 -6.93 25.25 -5.06
CA ALA A 197 -6.35 24.50 -3.95
C ALA A 197 -6.83 25.05 -2.58
N ASN A 198 -6.58 24.29 -1.54
CA ASN A 198 -6.96 24.54 -0.15
C ASN A 198 -8.49 24.56 0.06
N ALA A 199 -9.05 25.59 0.66
CA ALA A 199 -10.45 25.61 1.09
C ALA A 199 -11.48 25.19 0.00
N PRO A 200 -11.43 25.63 -1.27
CA PRO A 200 -12.36 25.18 -2.30
C PRO A 200 -12.24 23.67 -2.63
N SER A 201 -11.02 23.16 -2.77
CA SER A 201 -10.80 21.72 -3.03
C SER A 201 -11.20 20.86 -1.85
N LEU A 202 -10.94 21.32 -0.61
CA LEU A 202 -11.38 20.64 0.61
C LEU A 202 -12.91 20.62 0.73
N ALA A 203 -13.58 21.72 0.37
CA ALA A 203 -15.04 21.77 0.31
C ALA A 203 -15.62 20.76 -0.69
N ALA A 204 -14.98 20.61 -1.87
CA ALA A 204 -15.37 19.61 -2.86
C ALA A 204 -15.20 18.18 -2.33
N LEU A 205 -14.07 17.89 -1.69
CA LEU A 205 -13.82 16.59 -1.05
C LEU A 205 -14.85 16.28 0.04
N ASN A 206 -15.12 17.25 0.92
CA ASN A 206 -16.09 17.10 2.01
C ASN A 206 -17.54 16.96 1.49
N ALA A 207 -17.88 17.61 0.37
CA ALA A 207 -19.18 17.41 -0.28
C ALA A 207 -19.37 15.96 -0.77
N LEU A 208 -18.31 15.31 -1.25
CA LEU A 208 -18.36 13.89 -1.62
C LEU A 208 -18.38 12.98 -0.40
N ARG A 209 -17.60 13.28 0.65
CA ARG A 209 -17.60 12.52 1.91
C ARG A 209 -18.99 12.54 2.58
N ALA A 210 -19.70 13.67 2.50
CA ALA A 210 -21.03 13.82 3.09
C ALA A 210 -22.11 12.92 2.45
N VAL A 211 -21.88 12.42 1.24
CA VAL A 211 -22.79 11.48 0.55
C VAL A 211 -22.27 10.06 0.51
N GLN A 212 -21.06 9.82 1.03
CA GLN A 212 -20.43 8.50 1.04
C GLN A 212 -21.03 7.60 2.13
N THR A 213 -21.37 6.37 1.77
CA THR A 213 -21.88 5.36 2.70
C THR A 213 -20.76 4.41 3.17
N PHE A 214 -21.03 3.59 4.18
CA PHE A 214 -20.13 2.50 4.56
C PHE A 214 -19.92 1.48 3.43
N ALA A 215 -20.95 1.20 2.65
CA ALA A 215 -20.85 0.31 1.48
C ALA A 215 -19.87 0.86 0.44
N ASP A 216 -19.84 2.19 0.23
CA ASP A 216 -18.88 2.83 -0.66
C ASP A 216 -17.45 2.72 -0.13
N ARG A 217 -17.22 2.93 1.16
CA ARG A 217 -15.91 2.75 1.79
C ARG A 217 -15.42 1.31 1.65
N LYS A 218 -16.32 0.35 1.88
CA LYS A 218 -15.98 -1.07 1.73
C LYS A 218 -15.63 -1.44 0.29
N ARG A 219 -16.41 -0.94 -0.70
CA ARG A 219 -16.09 -1.09 -2.12
C ARG A 219 -14.75 -0.46 -2.47
N GLY A 220 -14.51 0.80 -2.06
CA GLY A 220 -13.23 1.49 -2.28
C GLY A 220 -12.04 0.74 -1.67
N THR A 221 -12.23 0.10 -0.50
CA THR A 221 -11.21 -0.74 0.13
C THR A 221 -10.94 -2.02 -0.68
N MET A 222 -11.96 -2.62 -1.30
CA MET A 222 -11.77 -3.73 -2.23
C MET A 222 -11.03 -3.29 -3.50
N ASP A 223 -11.39 -2.12 -4.07
CA ASP A 223 -10.73 -1.55 -5.24
C ASP A 223 -9.23 -1.24 -4.95
N ALA A 224 -8.92 -0.69 -3.76
CA ALA A 224 -7.54 -0.43 -3.34
C ALA A 224 -6.72 -1.71 -3.23
N GLN A 225 -7.27 -2.77 -2.64
CA GLN A 225 -6.61 -4.07 -2.57
C GLN A 225 -6.44 -4.70 -3.97
N ALA A 226 -7.46 -4.63 -4.82
CA ALA A 226 -7.40 -5.15 -6.19
C ALA A 226 -6.30 -4.43 -7.01
N TYR A 227 -6.16 -3.11 -6.84
CA TYR A 227 -5.08 -2.36 -7.44
C TYR A 227 -3.71 -2.81 -6.90
N SER A 228 -3.58 -2.95 -5.58
CA SER A 228 -2.36 -3.41 -4.91
C SER A 228 -1.87 -4.74 -5.50
N VAL A 229 -2.74 -5.76 -5.57
CA VAL A 229 -2.36 -7.09 -6.08
C VAL A 229 -2.12 -7.10 -7.59
N SER A 230 -2.72 -6.19 -8.36
CA SER A 230 -2.44 -6.05 -9.80
C SER A 230 -1.02 -5.55 -10.07
N LEU A 231 -0.39 -4.93 -9.09
CA LEU A 231 0.99 -4.44 -9.11
C LEU A 231 1.97 -5.42 -8.47
N GLY A 232 1.47 -6.49 -7.83
CA GLY A 232 2.26 -7.47 -7.11
C GLY A 232 2.50 -7.14 -5.64
N VAL A 233 1.89 -6.08 -5.09
CA VAL A 233 1.99 -5.77 -3.65
C VAL A 233 1.03 -6.67 -2.88
N THR A 234 1.60 -7.57 -2.08
CA THR A 234 0.86 -8.57 -1.28
C THR A 234 0.72 -8.15 0.18
N THR A 235 1.61 -7.29 0.67
CA THR A 235 1.61 -6.80 2.04
C THR A 235 1.74 -5.28 2.08
N ASN A 236 0.80 -4.65 2.77
CA ASN A 236 0.79 -3.21 3.01
C ASN A 236 1.00 -2.95 4.49
N VAL A 237 2.03 -2.16 4.82
CA VAL A 237 2.23 -1.63 6.17
C VAL A 237 1.59 -0.25 6.20
N ASP A 238 0.43 -0.16 6.84
CA ASP A 238 -0.39 1.04 6.85
C ASP A 238 -0.08 1.91 8.07
N MET A 239 0.29 3.17 7.81
CA MET A 239 0.63 4.16 8.82
C MET A 239 -0.57 4.98 9.30
N GLY A 240 -1.79 4.55 8.96
CA GLY A 240 -3.01 5.20 9.39
C GLY A 240 -3.29 6.52 8.69
N ALA A 241 -3.87 7.45 9.42
CA ALA A 241 -4.27 8.76 8.94
C ALA A 241 -4.07 9.81 10.03
N PHE A 242 -3.83 11.05 9.62
CA PHE A 242 -3.80 12.17 10.54
C PHE A 242 -5.18 12.40 11.17
N HIS A 243 -5.19 12.90 12.37
CA HIS A 243 -6.40 13.40 13.02
C HIS A 243 -6.17 14.83 13.52
N PRO A 244 -7.20 15.68 13.54
CA PRO A 244 -7.04 17.06 13.99
C PRO A 244 -6.51 17.14 15.43
N PRO A 245 -5.67 18.15 15.74
CA PRO A 245 -5.20 18.40 17.11
C PRO A 245 -6.37 18.61 18.06
N GLY A 246 -6.29 18.06 19.27
CA GLY A 246 -7.31 18.22 20.30
C GLY A 246 -8.57 17.39 20.10
N ALA A 247 -8.54 16.41 19.23
CA ALA A 247 -9.66 15.54 18.90
C ALA A 247 -10.02 14.52 20.01
N ALA A 248 -10.14 14.96 21.25
CA ALA A 248 -10.67 14.12 22.32
C ALA A 248 -12.17 13.74 22.09
N ASP A 249 -12.88 14.55 21.31
CA ASP A 249 -14.30 14.38 20.98
C ASP A 249 -14.47 14.00 19.51
N LEU A 250 -13.85 12.88 19.09
CA LEU A 250 -13.91 12.39 17.71
C LEU A 250 -15.27 11.76 17.39
N HIS A 251 -16.24 12.58 17.06
CA HIS A 251 -17.50 12.14 16.46
C HIS A 251 -17.39 12.01 14.94
N GLU A 252 -18.24 11.20 14.30
CA GLU A 252 -18.23 11.00 12.84
C GLU A 252 -18.45 12.28 11.99
N ALA A 253 -18.90 13.37 12.61
CA ALA A 253 -19.21 14.65 11.97
C ALA A 253 -17.98 15.57 11.73
N PHE A 254 -16.78 15.02 11.69
CA PHE A 254 -15.55 15.77 11.46
C PHE A 254 -15.50 16.41 10.07
N THR A 255 -15.14 17.70 10.03
CA THR A 255 -14.58 18.31 8.83
C THR A 255 -13.11 17.92 8.74
N PHE A 256 -12.77 17.13 7.73
CA PHE A 256 -11.41 16.65 7.53
C PHE A 256 -10.59 17.65 6.72
N ASP A 257 -9.37 17.92 7.15
CA ASP A 257 -8.48 18.92 6.55
C ASP A 257 -7.60 18.31 5.42
N GLY A 258 -8.20 17.57 4.48
CA GLY A 258 -7.51 17.04 3.31
C GLY A 258 -7.59 15.53 3.14
N LEU A 259 -6.84 15.01 2.17
CA LEU A 259 -6.84 13.57 1.84
C LEU A 259 -6.20 12.69 2.91
N ALA A 260 -5.29 13.23 3.70
CA ALA A 260 -4.54 12.49 4.71
C ALA A 260 -5.26 12.34 6.05
N THR A 261 -6.45 12.92 6.21
CA THR A 261 -7.15 12.96 7.50
C THR A 261 -8.30 11.96 7.54
N ALA A 262 -8.40 11.19 8.62
CA ALA A 262 -9.51 10.28 8.90
C ALA A 262 -9.76 10.18 10.41
N ASN A 263 -10.94 9.66 10.78
CA ASN A 263 -11.23 9.35 12.17
C ASN A 263 -10.40 8.13 12.62
N PRO A 264 -9.55 8.25 13.64
CA PRO A 264 -8.62 7.19 14.06
C PRO A 264 -9.31 5.94 14.62
N PHE A 265 -10.60 6.03 14.98
CA PHE A 265 -11.34 4.90 15.56
C PHE A 265 -12.18 4.14 14.52
N SER A 266 -12.54 4.77 13.39
CA SER A 266 -13.41 4.15 12.37
C SER A 266 -12.72 3.96 11.00
N MET A 267 -11.49 4.45 10.80
CA MET A 267 -10.83 4.38 9.50
C MET A 267 -10.59 2.94 9.01
N TYR A 268 -10.41 1.98 9.90
CA TYR A 268 -10.20 0.57 9.54
C TYR A 268 -11.47 -0.27 9.43
N ASP A 269 -12.67 0.30 9.67
CA ASP A 269 -13.95 -0.45 9.70
C ASP A 269 -14.18 -1.28 8.44
N ALA A 270 -13.85 -0.72 7.26
CA ALA A 270 -14.00 -1.41 5.99
C ALA A 270 -13.05 -2.61 5.87
N PHE A 271 -11.78 -2.47 6.26
CA PHE A 271 -10.82 -3.57 6.30
C PHE A 271 -11.24 -4.65 7.30
N LEU A 272 -11.67 -4.27 8.50
CA LEU A 272 -12.17 -5.20 9.51
C LEU A 272 -13.41 -5.97 9.04
N ALA A 273 -14.31 -5.31 8.30
CA ALA A 273 -15.47 -5.98 7.71
C ALA A 273 -15.03 -7.00 6.65
N LEU A 274 -14.13 -6.62 5.74
CA LEU A 274 -13.61 -7.53 4.71
C LEU A 274 -12.81 -8.69 5.31
N HIS A 275 -12.06 -8.46 6.38
CA HIS A 275 -11.35 -9.51 7.11
C HIS A 275 -12.33 -10.53 7.70
N ARG A 276 -13.36 -10.08 8.42
CA ARG A 276 -14.42 -10.96 8.97
C ARG A 276 -15.20 -11.74 7.91
N GLU A 277 -15.32 -11.19 6.70
CA GLU A 277 -15.96 -11.84 5.56
C GLU A 277 -15.02 -12.78 4.77
N GLY A 278 -13.74 -12.87 5.14
CA GLY A 278 -12.74 -13.64 4.39
C GLY A 278 -12.44 -13.09 2.98
N LYS A 279 -12.65 -11.78 2.78
CA LYS A 279 -12.53 -11.09 1.48
C LYS A 279 -11.27 -10.24 1.34
N MET A 280 -10.34 -10.33 2.26
CA MET A 280 -9.04 -9.69 2.11
C MET A 280 -8.24 -10.36 1.01
N THR A 281 -7.65 -9.56 0.12
CA THR A 281 -6.78 -10.04 -0.97
C THR A 281 -5.33 -9.62 -0.79
N THR A 282 -5.05 -8.72 0.16
CA THR A 282 -3.71 -8.35 0.60
C THR A 282 -3.57 -8.54 2.10
N ARG A 283 -2.34 -8.64 2.58
CA ARG A 283 -2.06 -8.55 4.01
C ARG A 283 -2.02 -7.08 4.44
N LEU A 284 -2.53 -6.81 5.64
CA LEU A 284 -2.48 -5.50 6.27
C LEU A 284 -1.73 -5.57 7.58
N ARG A 285 -0.71 -4.72 7.73
CA ARG A 285 0.06 -4.52 8.96
C ARG A 285 -0.19 -3.10 9.45
N ILE A 286 -0.95 -2.97 10.53
CA ILE A 286 -1.38 -1.67 11.05
C ILE A 286 -0.31 -1.13 11.99
N PHE A 287 0.18 0.07 11.68
CA PHE A 287 0.93 0.92 12.56
C PHE A 287 0.01 2.03 13.04
N PHE A 288 -0.20 2.12 14.35
CA PHE A 288 -1.07 3.15 14.89
C PHE A 288 -0.38 4.50 14.91
N LEU A 289 -0.92 5.46 14.21
CA LEU A 289 -0.53 6.85 14.30
C LEU A 289 -1.11 7.47 15.57
N SER A 290 -0.28 8.20 16.33
CA SER A 290 -0.70 9.00 17.49
C SER A 290 -0.24 10.43 17.33
N MET A 291 -1.14 11.39 17.62
CA MET A 291 -0.87 12.84 17.49
C MET A 291 -1.15 13.56 18.80
N ASP A 292 -0.76 12.95 19.91
CA ASP A 292 -0.90 13.57 21.22
C ASP A 292 -0.16 14.90 21.30
N THR A 293 -0.82 15.92 21.85
CA THR A 293 -0.24 17.24 22.12
C THR A 293 0.04 17.46 23.60
N ARG A 294 -0.53 16.65 24.48
CA ARG A 294 -0.38 16.73 25.93
C ARG A 294 0.92 16.06 26.40
N PRO A 295 1.54 16.57 27.52
CA PRO A 295 2.77 15.98 28.07
C PRO A 295 2.63 14.51 28.51
N ASP A 296 1.45 14.10 28.94
CA ASP A 296 1.14 12.75 29.44
C ASP A 296 0.73 11.76 28.34
N VAL A 297 0.67 12.21 27.07
CA VAL A 297 0.34 11.43 25.86
C VAL A 297 -0.82 10.45 26.07
N PRO A 298 -2.01 10.92 26.43
CA PRO A 298 -3.09 10.07 26.90
C PRO A 298 -3.64 9.11 25.84
N LEU A 299 -3.74 9.54 24.57
CA LEU A 299 -4.25 8.69 23.48
C LEU A 299 -3.33 7.50 23.23
N LEU A 300 -2.03 7.74 23.17
CA LEU A 300 -1.03 6.70 23.01
C LEU A 300 -1.02 5.74 24.22
N ASN A 301 -1.06 6.31 25.43
CA ASN A 301 -1.06 5.52 26.67
C ASN A 301 -2.29 4.60 26.74
N GLU A 302 -3.50 5.13 26.51
CA GLU A 302 -4.72 4.32 26.51
C GLU A 302 -4.71 3.23 25.42
N ARG A 303 -4.17 3.53 24.25
CA ARG A 303 -4.03 2.55 23.17
C ARG A 303 -3.09 1.42 23.58
N LEU A 304 -1.87 1.74 24.07
CA LEU A 304 -0.87 0.75 24.46
C LEU A 304 -1.32 -0.13 25.64
N ARG A 305 -2.18 0.38 26.54
CA ARG A 305 -2.76 -0.39 27.65
C ARG A 305 -3.82 -1.38 27.25
N ASN A 306 -4.52 -1.14 26.13
CA ASN A 306 -5.68 -1.92 25.70
C ASN A 306 -5.43 -2.77 24.46
N THR A 307 -4.21 -2.75 23.89
CA THR A 307 -3.84 -3.54 22.73
C THR A 307 -2.51 -4.26 22.94
N LEU A 308 -2.30 -5.30 22.15
CA LEU A 308 -1.05 -6.08 22.16
C LEU A 308 -0.42 -6.01 20.76
N GLU A 309 0.88 -5.81 20.69
CA GLU A 309 1.64 -5.98 19.47
C GLU A 309 1.47 -7.43 18.97
N GLY A 310 1.29 -7.59 17.67
CA GLY A 310 1.04 -8.89 17.04
C GLY A 310 -0.41 -9.38 17.10
N LEU A 311 -1.35 -8.62 17.71
CA LEU A 311 -2.77 -9.01 17.75
C LEU A 311 -3.36 -9.06 16.32
N GLY A 312 -3.97 -10.21 15.99
CA GLY A 312 -4.53 -10.49 14.67
C GLY A 312 -4.04 -11.83 14.13
N ASP A 313 -4.03 -11.97 12.82
CA ASP A 313 -3.58 -13.17 12.12
C ASP A 313 -2.58 -12.84 10.99
N ASP A 314 -2.26 -13.82 10.15
CA ASP A 314 -1.33 -13.60 9.04
C ASP A 314 -1.91 -12.68 7.94
N THR A 315 -3.23 -12.41 7.93
CA THR A 315 -3.88 -11.52 6.96
C THR A 315 -3.96 -10.08 7.46
N LEU A 316 -4.37 -9.87 8.73
CA LEU A 316 -4.50 -8.54 9.34
C LEU A 316 -3.92 -8.56 10.75
N ARG A 317 -2.97 -7.67 11.02
CA ARG A 317 -2.25 -7.64 12.30
C ARG A 317 -1.92 -6.23 12.75
N LEU A 318 -1.98 -5.99 14.06
CA LEU A 318 -1.41 -4.82 14.70
C LEU A 318 0.10 -5.01 14.84
N SER A 319 0.90 -4.15 14.23
CA SER A 319 2.32 -4.42 14.05
C SER A 319 3.25 -3.33 14.57
N GLY A 320 2.73 -2.14 14.89
CA GLY A 320 3.60 -1.07 15.38
C GLY A 320 2.88 0.22 15.73
N ILE A 321 3.68 1.21 16.08
CA ILE A 321 3.30 2.62 16.25
C ILE A 321 4.01 3.43 15.15
N GLY A 322 3.32 4.33 14.50
CA GLY A 322 3.88 5.15 13.41
C GLY A 322 2.81 5.71 12.49
N GLU A 323 3.15 6.68 11.66
CA GLU A 323 4.48 7.31 11.52
C GLU A 323 4.75 8.42 12.57
N PHE A 324 3.79 8.67 13.48
CA PHE A 324 3.91 9.62 14.57
C PHE A 324 3.53 8.97 15.90
N ALA A 325 4.30 9.28 16.94
CA ALA A 325 3.95 8.96 18.34
C ALA A 325 3.34 10.17 19.07
N THR A 326 3.57 11.37 18.53
CA THR A 326 2.99 12.66 18.95
C THR A 326 2.80 13.52 17.71
N GLN A 327 2.29 14.74 17.86
CA GLN A 327 2.17 15.68 16.73
C GLN A 327 3.54 16.12 16.14
N TRP A 328 4.65 15.79 16.73
CA TRP A 328 5.98 16.13 16.22
C TRP A 328 6.62 14.92 15.47
N PRO A 329 7.43 15.15 14.42
CA PRO A 329 7.55 16.40 13.68
C PRO A 329 6.38 16.55 12.71
N LEU A 330 5.77 17.70 12.65
CA LEU A 330 4.74 18.01 11.67
C LEU A 330 5.18 19.24 10.86
N PHE A 331 5.39 19.05 9.55
CA PHE A 331 5.69 20.12 8.59
C PHE A 331 6.86 21.05 8.99
N GLY A 332 8.04 20.47 9.27
CA GLY A 332 9.28 21.22 9.43
C GLY A 332 9.51 21.84 10.81
N GLN A 333 8.88 21.34 11.86
CA GLN A 333 9.22 21.73 13.21
C GLN A 333 10.65 21.29 13.56
N VAL A 334 11.48 22.24 14.04
CA VAL A 334 12.90 22.00 14.31
C VAL A 334 13.15 21.53 15.74
N THR A 335 12.23 21.81 16.67
CA THR A 335 12.36 21.47 18.09
C THR A 335 11.29 20.46 18.49
N ALA A 336 11.71 19.28 18.95
CA ALA A 336 10.80 18.26 19.44
C ALA A 336 10.05 18.75 20.70
N PRO A 337 8.73 18.57 20.77
CA PRO A 337 7.97 18.85 21.97
C PRO A 337 8.40 17.94 23.13
N ALA A 338 8.22 18.39 24.37
CA ALA A 338 8.59 17.64 25.57
C ALA A 338 7.89 16.27 25.68
N ASN A 339 6.70 16.12 25.10
CA ASN A 339 5.95 14.86 25.11
C ASN A 339 6.53 13.78 24.19
N TYR A 340 7.36 14.14 23.21
CA TYR A 340 7.90 13.17 22.25
C TYR A 340 8.76 12.11 22.94
N THR A 341 9.71 12.52 23.81
CA THR A 341 10.52 11.56 24.57
C THR A 341 9.66 10.70 25.51
N THR A 342 8.61 11.26 26.10
CA THR A 342 7.65 10.51 26.93
C THR A 342 6.95 9.43 26.12
N ALA A 343 6.45 9.79 24.94
CA ALA A 343 5.81 8.85 24.03
C ALA A 343 6.74 7.70 23.63
N LEU A 344 7.97 8.01 23.22
CA LEU A 344 8.91 6.98 22.80
C LEU A 344 9.34 6.05 23.94
N LYS A 345 9.48 6.56 25.16
CA LYS A 345 9.70 5.71 26.33
C LYS A 345 8.54 4.73 26.57
N LEU A 346 7.30 5.17 26.43
CA LEU A 346 6.13 4.30 26.54
C LEU A 346 6.14 3.22 25.45
N VAL A 347 6.39 3.59 24.19
CA VAL A 347 6.49 2.63 23.06
C VAL A 347 7.56 1.58 23.35
N ALA A 348 8.75 2.00 23.83
CA ALA A 348 9.85 1.09 24.17
C ALA A 348 9.50 0.17 25.33
N GLN A 349 8.91 0.70 26.41
CA GLN A 349 8.50 -0.06 27.60
C GLN A 349 7.45 -1.13 27.27
N HIS A 350 6.56 -0.86 26.32
CA HIS A 350 5.57 -1.82 25.82
C HIS A 350 6.12 -2.76 24.73
N GLY A 351 7.37 -2.57 24.31
CA GLY A 351 8.05 -3.47 23.37
C GLY A 351 7.60 -3.36 21.90
N TRP A 352 6.95 -2.27 21.49
CA TRP A 352 6.40 -2.12 20.16
C TRP A 352 7.44 -1.68 19.11
N PRO A 353 7.35 -2.18 17.88
CA PRO A 353 7.99 -1.56 16.71
C PRO A 353 7.51 -0.12 16.54
N PHE A 354 8.41 0.71 16.03
CA PHE A 354 8.11 2.13 15.82
C PHE A 354 8.74 2.62 14.52
N GLN A 355 8.00 3.42 13.77
CA GLN A 355 8.53 4.13 12.61
C GLN A 355 8.23 5.62 12.75
N GLN A 356 9.27 6.46 12.59
CA GLN A 356 9.20 7.92 12.77
C GLN A 356 9.31 8.63 11.43
N HIS A 357 8.34 9.48 11.13
CA HIS A 357 8.39 10.45 10.03
C HIS A 357 9.55 11.44 10.18
N SER A 358 10.28 11.74 9.09
CA SER A 358 11.33 12.75 9.07
C SER A 358 11.61 13.25 7.65
N LEU A 359 11.53 14.56 7.44
CA LEU A 359 11.72 15.21 6.12
C LEU A 359 12.94 16.14 6.07
N SER A 360 13.64 16.34 7.17
CA SER A 360 14.81 17.21 7.21
C SER A 360 15.93 16.61 8.05
N LEU A 361 17.17 16.99 7.74
CA LEU A 361 18.34 16.58 8.53
C LEU A 361 18.23 16.99 10.02
N ALA A 362 17.57 18.12 10.30
CA ALA A 362 17.36 18.57 11.67
C ALA A 362 16.40 17.62 12.42
N GLU A 363 15.33 17.17 11.80
CA GLU A 363 14.42 16.16 12.35
C GLU A 363 15.12 14.82 12.52
N ASP A 364 15.92 14.37 11.52
CA ASP A 364 16.72 13.15 11.61
C ASP A 364 17.63 13.17 12.85
N LYS A 365 18.37 14.26 13.07
CA LYS A 365 19.28 14.42 14.19
C LYS A 365 18.57 14.44 15.55
N LEU A 366 17.42 15.10 15.65
CA LEU A 366 16.61 15.13 16.86
C LEU A 366 15.99 13.75 17.15
N THR A 367 15.52 13.06 16.13
CA THR A 367 15.02 11.68 16.24
C THR A 367 16.13 10.74 16.73
N ALA A 368 17.33 10.82 16.14
CA ALA A 368 18.48 10.02 16.56
C ALA A 368 18.84 10.29 18.04
N SER A 369 18.90 11.56 18.45
CA SER A 369 19.16 11.93 19.84
C SER A 369 18.10 11.38 20.81
N THR A 370 16.83 11.36 20.38
CA THR A 370 15.75 10.81 21.21
C THR A 370 15.84 9.28 21.30
N PHE A 371 16.15 8.59 20.18
CA PHE A 371 16.37 7.15 20.17
C PHE A 371 17.52 6.75 21.08
N GLU A 372 18.65 7.47 21.03
CA GLU A 372 19.79 7.28 21.92
C GLU A 372 19.41 7.47 23.41
N ALA A 373 18.65 8.52 23.73
CA ALA A 373 18.21 8.80 25.09
C ALA A 373 17.25 7.72 25.62
N VAL A 374 16.36 7.20 24.79
CA VAL A 374 15.47 6.08 25.16
C VAL A 374 16.28 4.79 25.30
N ASN A 375 17.17 4.50 24.35
CA ASN A 375 18.03 3.31 24.37
C ASN A 375 18.91 3.22 25.61
N ALA A 376 19.33 4.35 26.17
CA ALA A 376 20.12 4.40 27.41
C ALA A 376 19.37 3.86 28.65
N THR A 377 18.04 3.86 28.62
CA THR A 377 17.19 3.39 29.74
C THR A 377 16.39 2.13 29.39
N THR A 378 16.03 1.97 28.14
CA THR A 378 15.25 0.84 27.61
C THR A 378 15.83 0.44 26.25
N PRO A 379 16.58 -0.67 26.16
CA PRO A 379 17.23 -1.07 24.91
C PRO A 379 16.23 -1.26 23.76
N ILE A 380 16.47 -0.60 22.61
CA ILE A 380 15.58 -0.60 21.44
C ILE A 380 16.07 -1.47 20.28
N ALA A 381 17.28 -2.00 20.34
CA ALA A 381 17.90 -2.75 19.24
C ALA A 381 17.04 -3.89 18.65
N ASN A 382 16.24 -4.56 19.48
CA ASN A 382 15.35 -5.64 19.06
C ASN A 382 13.91 -5.17 18.82
N LEU A 383 13.62 -3.87 18.93
CA LEU A 383 12.26 -3.34 18.77
C LEU A 383 11.91 -2.99 17.33
N ARG A 384 12.88 -3.05 16.41
CA ARG A 384 12.69 -2.70 14.98
C ARG A 384 12.25 -1.25 14.78
N TRP A 385 12.81 -0.35 15.60
CA TRP A 385 12.59 1.07 15.40
C TRP A 385 13.25 1.55 14.12
N SER A 386 12.59 2.48 13.42
CA SER A 386 13.08 3.02 12.15
C SER A 386 12.73 4.49 12.00
N VAL A 387 13.46 5.17 11.11
CA VAL A 387 13.13 6.50 10.63
C VAL A 387 12.71 6.41 9.17
N ALA A 388 11.69 7.18 8.79
CA ALA A 388 11.06 7.13 7.48
C ALA A 388 11.40 8.36 6.63
N HIS A 389 11.36 8.20 5.30
CA HIS A 389 11.59 9.18 4.25
C HIS A 389 13.06 9.58 4.11
N VAL A 390 13.61 10.30 5.04
CA VAL A 390 15.01 10.73 5.19
C VAL A 390 15.66 11.33 3.92
N PRO A 391 15.00 12.29 3.24
CA PRO A 391 15.48 12.78 1.95
C PRO A 391 16.83 13.51 2.02
N HIS A 392 17.28 13.89 3.22
CA HIS A 392 18.47 14.71 3.44
C HIS A 392 19.41 14.18 4.52
N ILE A 393 19.25 12.92 4.93
CA ILE A 393 20.05 12.32 6.01
C ILE A 393 21.54 12.30 5.67
N ASP A 394 22.40 12.58 6.65
CA ASP A 394 23.85 12.50 6.50
C ASP A 394 24.42 11.17 7.09
N GLN A 395 25.66 10.85 6.70
CA GLN A 395 26.33 9.62 7.11
C GLN A 395 26.48 9.52 8.64
N GLU A 396 26.73 10.65 9.31
CA GLU A 396 26.86 10.68 10.77
C GLU A 396 25.54 10.23 11.44
N THR A 397 24.42 10.76 10.99
CA THR A 397 23.09 10.43 11.53
C THR A 397 22.70 8.99 11.21
N VAL A 398 23.01 8.47 10.02
CA VAL A 398 22.85 7.04 9.69
C VAL A 398 23.63 6.16 10.67
N ASN A 399 24.89 6.52 10.98
CA ASN A 399 25.72 5.75 11.92
C ASN A 399 25.13 5.78 13.34
N ARG A 400 24.52 6.88 13.77
CA ARG A 400 23.84 7.00 15.07
C ARG A 400 22.63 6.08 15.16
N PHE A 401 21.76 6.05 14.15
CA PHE A 401 20.64 5.11 14.08
C PHE A 401 21.12 3.66 14.10
N LYS A 402 22.12 3.33 13.28
CA LYS A 402 22.72 2.00 13.27
C LYS A 402 23.26 1.58 14.64
N ALA A 403 23.89 2.47 15.37
CA ALA A 403 24.48 2.18 16.68
C ALA A 403 23.45 1.77 17.73
N VAL A 404 22.22 2.25 17.64
CA VAL A 404 21.11 1.85 18.52
C VAL A 404 20.26 0.71 17.96
N GLY A 405 20.65 0.12 16.80
CA GLY A 405 19.95 -0.98 16.15
C GLY A 405 18.67 -0.56 15.42
N ALA A 406 18.53 0.73 15.11
CA ALA A 406 17.42 1.23 14.30
C ALA A 406 17.65 1.00 12.80
N GLY A 407 16.57 1.03 12.00
CA GLY A 407 16.58 0.91 10.55
C GLY A 407 16.13 2.20 9.85
N ILE A 408 16.17 2.16 8.52
CA ILE A 408 15.73 3.26 7.64
C ILE A 408 14.70 2.74 6.65
N ALA A 409 13.53 3.37 6.60
CA ALA A 409 12.48 3.14 5.60
C ALA A 409 12.54 4.26 4.56
N VAL A 410 12.97 3.95 3.34
CA VAL A 410 13.11 4.95 2.27
C VAL A 410 11.83 5.05 1.45
N HIS A 411 11.42 6.27 1.14
CA HIS A 411 10.21 6.54 0.35
C HIS A 411 10.55 7.56 -0.75
N PRO A 412 10.78 7.12 -1.99
CA PRO A 412 11.23 7.98 -3.07
C PRO A 412 10.06 8.77 -3.71
N PHE A 413 9.25 9.46 -2.91
CA PHE A 413 8.12 10.26 -3.38
C PHE A 413 8.56 11.48 -4.23
N GLU A 414 9.82 11.88 -4.15
CA GLU A 414 10.41 12.88 -5.04
C GLU A 414 10.33 12.48 -6.51
N TYR A 415 10.11 11.21 -6.79
CA TYR A 415 9.82 10.73 -8.15
C TYR A 415 8.73 11.55 -8.83
N LEU A 416 7.64 11.91 -8.13
CA LEU A 416 6.52 12.63 -8.76
C LEU A 416 6.90 14.06 -9.15
N ALA A 417 7.55 14.82 -8.26
CA ALA A 417 7.77 16.26 -8.46
C ALA A 417 9.08 16.78 -7.86
N GLY A 418 10.03 15.93 -7.53
CA GLY A 418 11.31 16.34 -6.96
C GLY A 418 12.17 17.14 -7.94
N GLY A 419 12.87 18.13 -7.40
CA GLY A 419 13.89 18.94 -8.11
C GLY A 419 15.29 18.34 -8.02
N PRO A 420 16.32 19.05 -8.49
CA PRO A 420 17.71 18.60 -8.42
C PRO A 420 18.17 18.30 -6.98
N ASN A 421 18.93 17.22 -6.81
CA ASN A 421 19.43 16.72 -5.53
C ASN A 421 18.31 16.39 -4.51
N ALA A 422 17.16 15.95 -5.00
CA ALA A 422 16.04 15.56 -4.18
C ALA A 422 15.97 14.04 -4.01
N GLY A 423 15.74 13.62 -2.78
CA GLY A 423 15.46 12.23 -2.39
C GLY A 423 16.51 11.60 -1.50
N PRO A 424 16.19 10.43 -0.93
CA PRO A 424 17.05 9.77 0.03
C PRO A 424 18.39 9.36 -0.61
N PRO A 425 19.53 9.50 0.12
CA PRO A 425 20.84 9.10 -0.36
C PRO A 425 21.01 7.58 -0.34
N LEU A 426 20.33 6.87 -1.24
CA LEU A 426 20.15 5.43 -1.25
C LEU A 426 21.47 4.66 -1.21
N ARG A 427 22.45 5.05 -2.06
CA ARG A 427 23.73 4.36 -2.10
C ARG A 427 24.48 4.46 -0.78
N MET A 428 24.50 5.69 -0.19
CA MET A 428 25.12 5.92 1.12
C MET A 428 24.44 5.09 2.21
N ILE A 429 23.09 5.02 2.21
CA ILE A 429 22.33 4.24 3.19
C ILE A 429 22.69 2.76 3.08
N LEU A 430 22.66 2.18 1.89
CA LEU A 430 22.98 0.76 1.68
C LEU A 430 24.44 0.45 2.02
N ASP A 431 25.38 1.29 1.59
CA ASP A 431 26.81 1.10 1.86
C ASP A 431 27.15 1.21 3.35
N SER A 432 26.37 1.92 4.14
CA SER A 432 26.53 1.99 5.59
C SER A 432 26.28 0.65 6.29
N GLY A 433 25.54 -0.27 5.63
CA GLY A 433 25.10 -1.54 6.19
C GLY A 433 24.10 -1.40 7.34
N ILE A 434 23.35 -0.27 7.43
CA ILE A 434 22.16 -0.16 8.25
C ILE A 434 21.03 -1.00 7.64
N HIS A 435 20.11 -1.51 8.45
CA HIS A 435 18.94 -2.17 7.88
C HIS A 435 18.07 -1.15 7.15
N ALA A 436 17.81 -1.40 5.87
CA ALA A 436 17.02 -0.52 5.03
C ALA A 436 15.91 -1.30 4.30
N GLY A 437 14.79 -0.64 4.04
CA GLY A 437 13.69 -1.15 3.23
C GLY A 437 12.95 -0.01 2.56
N ALA A 438 12.04 -0.30 1.64
CA ALA A 438 11.33 0.72 0.90
C ALA A 438 9.80 0.60 1.01
N GLY A 439 9.16 1.76 0.96
CA GLY A 439 7.72 1.92 0.86
C GLY A 439 7.35 3.02 -0.11
N SER A 440 6.06 3.24 -0.30
CA SER A 440 5.56 4.21 -1.26
C SER A 440 5.19 5.55 -0.63
N ASP A 441 4.84 5.57 0.64
CA ASP A 441 4.17 6.71 1.27
C ASP A 441 2.90 7.15 0.50
N ALA A 442 2.23 6.15 -0.10
CA ALA A 442 1.03 6.40 -0.89
C ALA A 442 -0.20 6.66 0.01
N ALA A 443 -1.15 7.35 -0.46
CA ALA A 443 -1.40 7.78 -1.84
C ALA A 443 -1.81 9.27 -1.89
N GLN A 444 -1.18 10.12 -1.12
CA GLN A 444 -1.43 11.57 -1.15
C GLN A 444 -0.44 12.25 -2.08
N ILE A 445 0.85 12.20 -1.73
CA ILE A 445 1.96 12.82 -2.45
C ILE A 445 2.73 11.83 -3.30
N SER A 446 2.47 10.55 -3.16
CA SER A 446 3.18 9.46 -3.84
C SER A 446 2.22 8.42 -4.40
N THR A 447 2.71 7.61 -5.30
CA THR A 447 1.98 6.52 -5.96
C THR A 447 2.03 5.23 -5.14
N LEU A 448 0.92 4.48 -5.09
CA LEU A 448 0.93 3.12 -4.53
C LEU A 448 1.66 2.11 -5.44
N ASN A 449 1.89 2.48 -6.70
CA ASN A 449 2.61 1.65 -7.63
C ASN A 449 4.11 1.62 -7.29
N PRO A 450 4.69 0.46 -6.91
CA PRO A 450 6.10 0.37 -6.55
C PRO A 450 7.05 0.50 -7.74
N TRP A 451 6.59 0.23 -8.96
CA TRP A 451 7.45 0.19 -10.14
C TRP A 451 8.03 1.55 -10.54
N PRO A 452 7.29 2.67 -10.50
CA PRO A 452 7.86 4.01 -10.61
C PRO A 452 8.90 4.33 -9.52
N MET A 453 8.67 3.86 -8.29
CA MET A 453 9.64 4.04 -7.19
C MET A 453 10.91 3.24 -7.42
N ILE A 454 10.78 1.98 -7.86
CA ILE A 454 11.91 1.11 -8.26
C ILE A 454 12.67 1.74 -9.45
N TYR A 455 11.96 2.29 -10.44
CA TYR A 455 12.58 3.04 -11.54
C TYR A 455 13.44 4.20 -11.03
N TYR A 456 12.89 5.02 -10.13
CA TYR A 456 13.63 6.11 -9.52
C TYR A 456 14.88 5.61 -8.77
N MET A 457 14.77 4.56 -7.97
CA MET A 457 15.91 4.00 -7.25
C MET A 457 17.01 3.49 -8.18
N VAL A 458 16.64 2.91 -9.31
CA VAL A 458 17.59 2.37 -10.30
C VAL A 458 18.23 3.47 -11.14
N THR A 459 17.48 4.53 -11.48
CA THR A 459 17.90 5.53 -12.47
C THR A 459 18.25 6.90 -11.87
N GLY A 460 17.77 7.23 -10.68
CA GLY A 460 17.85 8.56 -10.11
C GLY A 460 16.93 9.60 -10.79
N LYS A 461 16.01 9.15 -11.68
CA LYS A 461 15.17 10.03 -12.50
C LYS A 461 13.76 10.19 -11.94
N ASN A 462 13.21 11.38 -12.01
CA ASN A 462 11.83 11.68 -11.65
C ASN A 462 10.81 11.33 -12.77
N SER A 463 9.53 11.62 -12.54
CA SER A 463 8.44 11.32 -13.47
C SER A 463 8.56 12.01 -14.83
N SER A 464 9.24 13.17 -14.89
CA SER A 464 9.52 13.90 -16.13
C SER A 464 10.77 13.40 -16.86
N GLY A 465 11.50 12.41 -16.31
CA GLY A 465 12.75 11.86 -16.85
C GLY A 465 14.01 12.67 -16.49
N ALA A 466 13.88 13.71 -15.66
CA ALA A 466 15.04 14.47 -15.18
C ALA A 466 15.83 13.68 -14.13
N LEU A 467 17.14 13.63 -14.27
CA LEU A 467 18.05 13.05 -13.26
C LEU A 467 18.09 13.99 -12.04
N ILE A 468 17.56 13.54 -10.91
CA ILE A 468 17.44 14.35 -9.69
C ILE A 468 18.21 13.78 -8.49
N ASN A 469 18.61 12.51 -8.53
CA ASN A 469 19.34 11.83 -7.45
C ASN A 469 20.59 11.11 -7.99
N ASP A 470 21.52 11.88 -8.56
CA ASP A 470 22.73 11.35 -9.17
C ASP A 470 23.66 10.68 -8.14
N LYS A 471 24.35 9.61 -8.54
CA LYS A 471 25.26 8.79 -7.73
C LYS A 471 24.63 8.08 -6.52
N GLN A 472 23.31 8.10 -6.44
CA GLN A 472 22.57 7.37 -5.41
C GLN A 472 21.81 6.17 -5.97
N GLN A 473 22.03 5.84 -7.24
CA GLN A 473 21.40 4.73 -7.92
C GLN A 473 21.81 3.39 -7.27
N VAL A 474 20.85 2.48 -7.22
CA VAL A 474 21.07 1.11 -6.75
C VAL A 474 20.79 0.11 -7.88
N SER A 475 21.31 -1.10 -7.78
CA SER A 475 21.04 -2.15 -8.75
C SER A 475 19.57 -2.57 -8.73
N ARG A 476 19.08 -3.18 -9.82
CA ARG A 476 17.73 -3.76 -9.89
C ARG A 476 17.47 -4.78 -8.78
N LEU A 477 18.47 -5.58 -8.46
CA LEU A 477 18.37 -6.57 -7.38
C LEU A 477 18.23 -5.89 -6.02
N GLU A 478 19.05 -4.89 -5.71
CA GLU A 478 18.96 -4.12 -4.46
C GLU A 478 17.60 -3.42 -4.34
N ALA A 479 17.15 -2.74 -5.42
CA ALA A 479 15.86 -2.06 -5.43
C ALA A 479 14.68 -3.01 -5.13
N LEU A 480 14.70 -4.22 -5.72
CA LEU A 480 13.63 -5.19 -5.47
C LEU A 480 13.74 -5.84 -4.09
N ARG A 481 14.95 -6.03 -3.55
CA ARG A 481 15.15 -6.50 -2.17
C ARG A 481 14.55 -5.54 -1.14
N LEU A 482 14.67 -4.23 -1.36
CA LEU A 482 14.06 -3.21 -0.51
C LEU A 482 12.53 -3.29 -0.49
N TYR A 483 11.88 -3.84 -1.54
CA TYR A 483 10.43 -4.10 -1.59
C TYR A 483 10.05 -5.55 -1.30
N THR A 484 10.99 -6.41 -0.91
CA THR A 484 10.75 -7.83 -0.63
C THR A 484 11.46 -8.28 0.65
N ALA A 485 12.63 -8.93 0.52
CA ALA A 485 13.33 -9.62 1.60
C ALA A 485 13.68 -8.72 2.79
N ASP A 486 13.98 -7.46 2.54
CA ASP A 486 14.44 -6.55 3.57
C ASP A 486 13.28 -5.89 4.35
N ASN A 487 12.05 -5.98 3.84
CA ASN A 487 10.89 -5.29 4.43
C ASN A 487 10.23 -6.02 5.61
N GLY A 488 10.30 -7.35 5.68
CA GLY A 488 9.72 -8.11 6.79
C GLY A 488 10.25 -7.70 8.16
N TRP A 489 11.47 -7.18 8.21
CA TRP A 489 12.13 -6.73 9.43
C TRP A 489 11.37 -5.62 10.16
N PHE A 490 10.77 -4.66 9.45
CA PHE A 490 10.13 -3.49 10.06
C PHE A 490 8.94 -3.83 10.96
N PHE A 491 8.35 -5.00 10.76
CA PHE A 491 7.20 -5.49 11.54
C PHE A 491 7.40 -6.92 12.08
N ARG A 492 8.68 -7.34 12.25
CA ARG A 492 9.08 -8.63 12.88
C ARG A 492 8.53 -9.87 12.17
N GLU A 493 8.46 -9.86 10.86
CA GLU A 493 8.01 -11.01 10.05
C GLU A 493 9.01 -11.38 8.94
N GLU A 494 10.30 -11.06 9.11
CA GLU A 494 11.38 -11.45 8.20
C GLU A 494 11.55 -12.98 8.07
N ASP A 495 11.10 -13.73 9.06
CA ASP A 495 11.02 -15.19 9.06
C ASP A 495 9.78 -15.75 8.33
N LYS A 496 8.79 -14.91 8.02
CA LYS A 496 7.52 -15.30 7.39
C LYS A 496 7.32 -14.77 5.98
N LEU A 497 7.89 -13.63 5.63
CA LEU A 497 7.62 -12.89 4.39
C LEU A 497 8.89 -12.42 3.69
N GLY A 498 8.74 -11.93 2.47
CA GLY A 498 9.78 -11.23 1.70
C GLY A 498 10.71 -12.10 0.87
N SER A 499 10.72 -13.42 1.07
CA SER A 499 11.49 -14.34 0.22
C SER A 499 10.73 -15.66 0.01
N ILE A 500 11.07 -16.37 -1.08
CA ILE A 500 10.52 -17.70 -1.39
C ILE A 500 11.44 -18.74 -0.75
N GLU A 501 11.16 -19.07 0.50
CA GLU A 501 11.89 -20.05 1.31
C GLU A 501 10.92 -20.99 2.03
N MET A 502 11.35 -22.24 2.29
CA MET A 502 10.52 -23.22 3.00
C MET A 502 10.09 -22.70 4.37
N GLY A 503 8.81 -22.91 4.70
CA GLY A 503 8.18 -22.46 5.95
C GLY A 503 7.57 -21.06 5.89
N LYS A 504 7.99 -20.21 4.96
CA LYS A 504 7.41 -18.87 4.79
C LYS A 504 6.02 -18.92 4.16
N LEU A 505 5.30 -17.82 4.26
CA LEU A 505 3.97 -17.65 3.68
C LEU A 505 4.05 -17.67 2.15
N GLY A 506 3.06 -18.28 1.53
CA GLY A 506 2.99 -18.52 0.09
C GLY A 506 2.54 -17.29 -0.69
N ASP A 507 3.32 -16.22 -0.63
CA ASP A 507 3.09 -14.99 -1.36
C ASP A 507 4.07 -14.91 -2.54
N VAL A 508 3.55 -15.03 -3.78
CA VAL A 508 4.34 -15.09 -5.01
C VAL A 508 3.71 -14.22 -6.09
N VAL A 509 4.54 -13.53 -6.84
CA VAL A 509 4.13 -12.66 -7.96
C VAL A 509 4.81 -13.09 -9.24
N VAL A 510 4.04 -13.30 -10.30
CA VAL A 510 4.56 -13.46 -11.66
C VAL A 510 4.51 -12.12 -12.35
N LEU A 511 5.65 -11.63 -12.77
CA LEU A 511 5.78 -10.31 -13.41
C LEU A 511 5.31 -10.33 -14.87
N SER A 512 4.85 -9.18 -15.36
CA SER A 512 4.44 -8.99 -16.75
C SER A 512 5.60 -9.17 -17.74
N ASP A 513 6.84 -8.95 -17.31
CA ASP A 513 8.04 -9.19 -18.09
C ASP A 513 9.24 -9.49 -17.17
N ASP A 514 10.41 -9.81 -17.75
CA ASP A 514 11.61 -10.17 -17.01
C ASP A 514 12.36 -8.93 -16.51
N TYR A 515 12.01 -8.48 -15.33
CA TYR A 515 12.60 -7.32 -14.65
C TYR A 515 14.14 -7.37 -14.59
N PHE A 516 14.73 -8.54 -14.49
CA PHE A 516 16.18 -8.71 -14.32
C PHE A 516 16.97 -8.66 -15.64
N ASP A 517 16.29 -8.81 -16.78
CA ASP A 517 16.93 -8.74 -18.09
C ASP A 517 16.76 -7.32 -18.71
N PRO A 518 17.83 -6.49 -18.73
CA PRO A 518 17.74 -5.14 -19.29
C PRO A 518 17.53 -5.10 -20.81
N LYS A 519 17.70 -6.24 -21.50
CA LYS A 519 17.37 -6.35 -22.93
C LYS A 519 15.89 -6.52 -23.17
N LYS A 520 15.15 -7.12 -22.25
CA LYS A 520 13.71 -7.28 -22.29
C LYS A 520 13.00 -6.08 -21.68
N VAL A 521 13.44 -5.66 -20.49
CA VAL A 521 12.89 -4.53 -19.76
C VAL A 521 13.96 -3.45 -19.65
N SER A 522 13.93 -2.44 -20.54
CA SER A 522 14.77 -1.25 -20.39
C SER A 522 14.44 -0.53 -19.06
N ASP A 523 15.34 0.35 -18.59
CA ASP A 523 15.08 1.09 -17.35
C ASP A 523 13.77 1.89 -17.43
N GLU A 524 13.48 2.54 -18.56
CA GLU A 524 12.23 3.26 -18.78
C GLU A 524 10.98 2.34 -18.76
N ALA A 525 11.13 1.07 -19.10
CA ALA A 525 10.03 0.11 -19.09
C ALA A 525 9.70 -0.41 -17.68
N ILE A 526 10.60 -0.23 -16.71
CA ILE A 526 10.35 -0.63 -15.30
C ILE A 526 9.05 -0.02 -14.79
N LYS A 527 8.78 1.26 -15.09
CA LYS A 527 7.56 1.97 -14.67
C LYS A 527 6.25 1.33 -15.12
N LYS A 528 6.31 0.47 -16.14
CA LYS A 528 5.14 -0.17 -16.78
C LYS A 528 4.93 -1.62 -16.35
N LEU A 529 5.82 -2.14 -15.50
CA LEU A 529 5.66 -3.49 -14.99
C LEU A 529 4.39 -3.62 -14.16
N THR A 530 3.80 -4.79 -14.23
CA THR A 530 2.61 -5.18 -13.45
C THR A 530 2.73 -6.65 -13.06
N SER A 531 1.79 -7.17 -12.30
CA SER A 531 1.64 -8.59 -12.09
C SER A 531 0.82 -9.23 -13.22
N LEU A 532 1.16 -10.46 -13.61
CA LEU A 532 0.29 -11.37 -14.38
C LEU A 532 -0.42 -12.36 -13.46
N LEU A 533 0.20 -12.73 -12.36
CA LEU A 533 -0.39 -13.59 -11.34
C LEU A 533 0.10 -13.11 -9.97
N THR A 534 -0.82 -12.91 -9.04
CA THR A 534 -0.48 -12.65 -7.64
C THR A 534 -1.11 -13.71 -6.77
N VAL A 535 -0.28 -14.33 -5.96
CA VAL A 535 -0.65 -15.31 -4.94
C VAL A 535 -0.44 -14.69 -3.57
N VAL A 536 -1.46 -14.76 -2.71
CA VAL A 536 -1.40 -14.36 -1.31
C VAL A 536 -1.95 -15.51 -0.47
N ASP A 537 -1.18 -15.94 0.52
CA ASP A 537 -1.59 -17.03 1.41
C ASP A 537 -1.96 -18.33 0.65
N GLY A 538 -1.22 -18.64 -0.43
CA GLY A 538 -1.52 -19.78 -1.31
C GLY A 538 -2.79 -19.64 -2.14
N ARG A 539 -3.44 -18.48 -2.16
CA ARG A 539 -4.63 -18.20 -2.98
C ARG A 539 -4.25 -17.30 -4.15
N VAL A 540 -4.72 -17.64 -5.33
CA VAL A 540 -4.62 -16.76 -6.51
C VAL A 540 -5.63 -15.64 -6.33
N VAL A 541 -5.13 -14.41 -6.09
CA VAL A 541 -5.95 -13.21 -5.87
C VAL A 541 -6.01 -12.30 -7.10
N TYR A 542 -5.11 -12.50 -8.05
CA TYR A 542 -5.08 -11.80 -9.34
C TYR A 542 -4.53 -12.73 -10.42
N ASP A 543 -5.18 -12.83 -11.61
CA ASP A 543 -4.78 -13.72 -12.70
C ASP A 543 -5.07 -13.12 -14.08
N GLN A 544 -4.00 -12.82 -14.82
CA GLN A 544 -3.97 -12.37 -16.21
C GLN A 544 -3.06 -13.27 -17.06
N MET A 545 -2.80 -14.49 -16.63
CA MET A 545 -1.88 -15.47 -17.23
C MET A 545 -2.35 -16.09 -18.57
N ARG A 546 -3.26 -15.51 -19.28
CA ARG A 546 -3.86 -16.03 -20.53
C ARG A 546 -2.85 -16.36 -21.61
#